data_5eb654064e5bd20d193222059e38f75f
#
_entry.id   5eb654064e5bd20d193222059e38f75f
#
_cell.length_a   1.000
_cell.length_b   1.000
_cell.length_c   1.000
_cell.angle_alpha   90.00
_cell.angle_beta   90.00
_cell.angle_gamma   90.00
#
_symmetry.space_group_name_H-M   'P 1'
#
loop_
_entity.id
_entity.type
_entity.pdbx_description
1 polymer ?
#
loop_
_entity_poly.entity_id
_entity_poly.type
_entity_poly.pdbx_seq_one_letter_code
_entity_poly.pdbx_strand_id
1 'polypeptide(L)'
;WDEVFRERGSSDIATLTFRGGASKLRYYTMLNLQNGRGFYKNANENDGYSTQEKYSKANFRSNLDIDLTPKTKMQVNIMGMLNEFSRPGYGSDNLIGKLYMTPSAAFPIRTENGLWGGNATWDGYNNPVALAQGRGYSKGHTLGLWADMSLRQDLSSITKGLGASFRMGYDNVASYWEDHCKDYAYGSTVVTEWKNGEPSAFSEYTGGSDSEMKGGSKLDWQYRSFNFMANVDWKRQFGEHKVYTTLMYTYKYDNNANINSNLYHCNWSWYTHYGYKNRYFFDFALVNSASNLLETGNQWHISPTVGLAWVASNESLLNNYSWLNFLKLRASFGVINTDNIPYNGYWYETMNGSGGGYPIQDNFSNGGSWQEGQLPSINGTTEKAYKYNVGLDATLFGGLTLTADAFYEKRQDIWVYTGGKNSSILGATASYANAGVVDSKGLEFGANYIKSLGKVRFNFGGTFTLTKNKIVEQLEEPKAYEYLRATGKAVGQIFGYQAVGFFVDQSDIDDSPSQQFGVVRPGDIKYKDQNNDNVINE
;
A
#
# COMPACT_ATOMS: atom_id res chain seq x y z
N TRP A 1 -16.54 -20.22 18.94
CA TRP A 1 -15.84 -20.52 17.71
C TRP A 1 -16.40 -21.78 17.05
N ASP A 2 -16.56 -22.87 17.78
CA ASP A 2 -16.99 -24.17 17.25
C ASP A 2 -18.42 -24.17 16.70
N GLU A 3 -19.24 -23.21 17.08
CA GLU A 3 -20.61 -23.05 16.55
C GLU A 3 -20.66 -22.28 15.24
N VAL A 4 -19.61 -21.49 14.95
CA VAL A 4 -19.51 -20.68 13.74
C VAL A 4 -18.66 -21.36 12.68
N PHE A 5 -17.56 -21.99 13.08
CA PHE A 5 -16.59 -22.56 12.15
C PHE A 5 -16.54 -24.08 12.19
N ARG A 6 -16.33 -24.68 11.04
CA ARG A 6 -15.91 -26.06 10.85
C ARG A 6 -14.39 -26.15 10.77
N GLU A 7 -13.83 -27.31 11.03
CA GLU A 7 -12.39 -27.53 11.09
C GLU A 7 -11.66 -27.35 9.74
N ARG A 8 -12.34 -27.52 8.62
CA ARG A 8 -11.71 -27.57 7.30
C ARG A 8 -12.48 -26.79 6.24
N GLY A 9 -11.76 -26.03 5.45
CA GLY A 9 -12.15 -25.54 4.14
C GLY A 9 -11.62 -26.45 3.02
N SER A 10 -11.94 -26.14 1.77
CA SER A 10 -11.41 -26.83 0.59
C SER A 10 -10.99 -25.83 -0.46
N SER A 11 -9.96 -26.17 -1.23
CA SER A 11 -9.53 -25.38 -2.38
C SER A 11 -9.11 -26.32 -3.49
N ASP A 12 -9.65 -26.10 -4.68
CA ASP A 12 -9.33 -26.85 -5.90
C ASP A 12 -8.72 -25.88 -6.90
N ILE A 13 -7.59 -26.26 -7.48
CA ILE A 13 -6.88 -25.46 -8.49
C ILE A 13 -6.59 -26.33 -9.69
N ALA A 14 -7.02 -25.88 -10.87
CA ALA A 14 -6.69 -26.49 -12.14
C ALA A 14 -6.00 -25.47 -13.05
N THR A 15 -4.88 -25.85 -13.63
CA THR A 15 -4.14 -25.00 -14.58
C THR A 15 -3.86 -25.77 -15.85
N LEU A 16 -4.31 -25.21 -16.98
CA LEU A 16 -4.01 -25.68 -18.32
C LEU A 16 -3.07 -24.68 -18.99
N THR A 17 -2.00 -25.18 -19.58
CA THR A 17 -1.01 -24.35 -20.24
C THR A 17 -0.73 -24.89 -21.64
N PHE A 18 -0.83 -24.02 -22.63
CA PHE A 18 -0.51 -24.30 -24.02
C PHE A 18 0.64 -23.39 -24.45
N ARG A 19 1.67 -23.97 -24.99
CA ARG A 19 2.81 -23.23 -25.54
C ARG A 19 3.27 -23.88 -26.85
N GLY A 20 3.63 -23.05 -27.78
CA GLY A 20 4.11 -23.52 -29.08
C GLY A 20 4.58 -22.35 -29.92
N GLY A 21 4.92 -22.69 -31.15
CA GLY A 21 5.34 -21.68 -32.11
C GLY A 21 5.84 -22.24 -33.39
N ALA A 22 5.99 -21.37 -34.36
CA ALA A 22 6.62 -21.55 -35.65
C ALA A 22 7.66 -20.45 -35.87
N SER A 23 8.27 -20.37 -37.04
CA SER A 23 9.33 -19.42 -37.34
C SER A 23 8.95 -17.94 -37.10
N LYS A 24 7.68 -17.59 -37.24
CA LYS A 24 7.18 -16.22 -37.15
C LYS A 24 6.25 -15.96 -35.98
N LEU A 25 5.81 -17.00 -35.26
CA LEU A 25 4.84 -16.88 -34.18
C LEU A 25 5.24 -17.78 -33.02
N ARG A 26 5.30 -17.24 -31.83
CA ARG A 26 5.39 -17.96 -30.57
C ARG A 26 4.22 -17.58 -29.70
N TYR A 27 3.65 -18.55 -29.02
CA TYR A 27 2.53 -18.28 -28.13
C TYR A 27 2.66 -19.04 -26.82
N TYR A 28 2.10 -18.43 -25.80
CA TYR A 28 1.85 -19.01 -24.50
C TYR A 28 0.43 -18.65 -24.09
N THR A 29 -0.39 -19.66 -23.81
CA THR A 29 -1.76 -19.46 -23.33
C THR A 29 -1.97 -20.28 -22.06
N MET A 30 -2.58 -19.69 -21.06
CA MET A 30 -2.89 -20.31 -19.77
C MET A 30 -4.35 -20.08 -19.42
N LEU A 31 -5.01 -21.14 -18.98
CA LEU A 31 -6.29 -21.08 -18.27
C LEU A 31 -6.06 -21.62 -16.86
N ASN A 32 -6.34 -20.81 -15.86
CA ASN A 32 -6.27 -21.20 -14.45
C ASN A 32 -7.66 -21.04 -13.83
N LEU A 33 -8.15 -22.12 -13.24
CA LEU A 33 -9.42 -22.17 -12.53
C LEU A 33 -9.14 -22.48 -11.07
N GLN A 34 -9.76 -21.74 -10.18
CA GLN A 34 -9.65 -21.95 -8.74
C GLN A 34 -11.03 -21.86 -8.10
N ASN A 35 -11.36 -22.84 -7.26
CA ASN A 35 -12.54 -22.80 -6.41
C ASN A 35 -12.12 -23.02 -4.97
N GLY A 36 -12.70 -22.24 -4.06
CA GLY A 36 -12.47 -22.35 -2.63
C GLY A 36 -13.79 -22.33 -1.88
N ARG A 37 -13.83 -23.04 -0.78
CA ARG A 37 -14.96 -23.06 0.17
C ARG A 37 -14.44 -22.80 1.56
N GLY A 38 -14.96 -21.77 2.21
CA GLY A 38 -14.57 -21.32 3.55
C GLY A 38 -15.01 -22.23 4.68
N PHE A 39 -14.98 -21.72 5.88
CA PHE A 39 -15.07 -22.50 7.12
C PHE A 39 -16.42 -22.41 7.82
N TYR A 40 -17.42 -21.66 7.31
CA TYR A 40 -18.68 -21.48 8.04
C TYR A 40 -19.44 -22.79 8.17
N LYS A 41 -19.85 -23.07 9.42
CA LYS A 41 -20.69 -24.21 9.82
C LYS A 41 -22.16 -23.87 9.54
N ASN A 42 -22.95 -24.85 9.21
CA ASN A 42 -24.40 -24.72 9.00
C ASN A 42 -24.82 -23.63 7.98
N ALA A 43 -23.92 -23.28 7.07
CA ALA A 43 -24.13 -22.20 6.12
C ALA A 43 -25.25 -22.43 5.10
N ASN A 44 -25.77 -23.66 4.98
CA ASN A 44 -26.86 -24.05 4.08
C ASN A 44 -28.20 -24.30 4.82
N GLU A 45 -28.22 -24.12 6.13
CA GLU A 45 -29.42 -24.31 6.98
C GLU A 45 -30.28 -23.05 7.04
N ASN A 46 -30.52 -22.45 5.90
CA ASN A 46 -31.25 -21.20 5.76
C ASN A 46 -32.38 -21.38 4.72
N ASP A 47 -33.28 -20.45 4.63
CA ASP A 47 -34.46 -20.47 3.74
C ASP A 47 -34.09 -20.46 2.24
N GLY A 48 -33.37 -21.49 1.78
CA GLY A 48 -33.01 -21.69 0.39
C GLY A 48 -31.78 -20.95 -0.10
N TYR A 49 -30.99 -20.31 0.77
CA TYR A 49 -29.73 -19.65 0.41
C TYR A 49 -28.54 -20.18 1.24
N SER A 50 -27.34 -19.90 0.77
CA SER A 50 -26.09 -20.27 1.46
C SER A 50 -25.31 -19.04 1.89
N THR A 51 -24.91 -19.00 3.16
CA THR A 51 -24.03 -17.98 3.73
C THR A 51 -22.55 -18.39 3.70
N GLN A 52 -22.22 -19.54 3.08
CA GLN A 52 -20.85 -20.03 3.01
C GLN A 52 -19.96 -19.07 2.22
N GLU A 53 -18.79 -18.82 2.75
CA GLU A 53 -17.73 -18.25 1.94
C GLU A 53 -17.37 -19.17 0.79
N LYS A 54 -17.50 -18.66 -0.43
CA LYS A 54 -17.08 -19.33 -1.65
C LYS A 54 -16.24 -18.36 -2.46
N TYR A 55 -15.22 -18.89 -3.08
CA TYR A 55 -14.33 -18.17 -3.95
C TYR A 55 -14.16 -18.95 -5.24
N SER A 56 -14.50 -18.34 -6.37
CA SER A 56 -14.31 -18.90 -7.70
C SER A 56 -13.56 -17.90 -8.55
N LYS A 57 -12.45 -18.35 -9.13
CA LYS A 57 -11.61 -17.50 -9.98
C LYS A 57 -11.28 -18.22 -11.27
N ALA A 58 -11.44 -17.52 -12.38
CA ALA A 58 -10.97 -17.91 -13.69
C ALA A 58 -9.98 -16.86 -14.21
N ASN A 59 -8.76 -17.27 -14.54
CA ASN A 59 -7.78 -16.44 -15.21
C ASN A 59 -7.48 -17.02 -16.58
N PHE A 60 -7.59 -16.18 -17.58
CA PHE A 60 -7.09 -16.46 -18.93
C PHE A 60 -5.91 -15.54 -19.21
N ARG A 61 -4.83 -16.09 -19.73
CA ARG A 61 -3.68 -15.32 -20.17
C ARG A 61 -3.21 -15.82 -21.53
N SER A 62 -2.92 -14.90 -22.43
CA SER A 62 -2.32 -15.21 -23.73
C SER A 62 -1.21 -14.20 -24.04
N ASN A 63 -0.04 -14.72 -24.36
CA ASN A 63 1.12 -13.94 -24.79
C ASN A 63 1.48 -14.41 -26.21
N LEU A 64 1.60 -13.46 -27.12
CA LEU A 64 1.94 -13.71 -28.52
C LEU A 64 3.17 -12.90 -28.89
N ASP A 65 4.20 -13.57 -29.39
CA ASP A 65 5.36 -12.95 -30.02
C ASP A 65 5.28 -13.21 -31.53
N ILE A 66 5.24 -12.16 -32.33
CA ILE A 66 5.02 -12.22 -33.78
C ILE A 66 6.16 -11.51 -34.50
N ASP A 67 6.89 -12.23 -35.32
CA ASP A 67 7.88 -11.66 -36.22
C ASP A 67 7.17 -11.26 -37.55
N LEU A 68 6.63 -10.04 -37.63
CA LEU A 68 5.90 -9.52 -38.79
C LEU A 68 6.80 -9.48 -40.03
N THR A 69 8.03 -9.03 -39.81
CA THR A 69 9.12 -9.06 -40.78
C THR A 69 10.42 -9.39 -40.04
N PRO A 70 11.54 -9.69 -40.74
CA PRO A 70 12.84 -9.86 -40.08
C PRO A 70 13.28 -8.65 -39.24
N LYS A 71 12.73 -7.45 -39.50
CA LYS A 71 13.06 -6.18 -38.83
C LYS A 71 11.94 -5.68 -37.94
N THR A 72 10.76 -6.29 -37.98
CA THR A 72 9.57 -5.81 -37.24
C THR A 72 9.04 -6.91 -36.35
N LYS A 73 9.05 -6.67 -35.04
CA LYS A 73 8.55 -7.60 -34.04
C LYS A 73 7.36 -6.99 -33.31
N MET A 74 6.31 -7.77 -33.13
CA MET A 74 5.14 -7.39 -32.35
C MET A 74 4.95 -8.37 -31.21
N GLN A 75 4.59 -7.84 -30.04
CA GLN A 75 4.17 -8.63 -28.88
C GLN A 75 2.78 -8.19 -28.48
N VAL A 76 1.92 -9.14 -28.19
CA VAL A 76 0.57 -8.90 -27.67
C VAL A 76 0.39 -9.76 -26.44
N ASN A 77 0.03 -9.15 -25.31
CA ASN A 77 -0.27 -9.83 -24.08
C ASN A 77 -1.68 -9.46 -23.65
N ILE A 78 -2.47 -10.45 -23.31
CA ILE A 78 -3.83 -10.26 -22.82
C ILE A 78 -4.01 -11.15 -21.60
N MET A 79 -4.55 -10.57 -20.53
CA MET A 79 -4.99 -11.30 -19.35
C MET A 79 -6.41 -10.87 -18.98
N GLY A 80 -7.28 -11.86 -18.87
CA GLY A 80 -8.63 -11.70 -18.33
C GLY A 80 -8.75 -12.39 -16.98
N MET A 81 -9.43 -11.78 -16.04
CA MET A 81 -9.76 -12.33 -14.73
C MET A 81 -11.24 -12.19 -14.46
N LEU A 82 -11.86 -13.28 -14.05
CA LEU A 82 -13.19 -13.29 -13.47
C LEU A 82 -13.05 -13.87 -12.07
N ASN A 83 -13.44 -13.13 -11.06
CA ASN A 83 -13.43 -13.56 -9.67
C ASN A 83 -14.81 -13.36 -9.07
N GLU A 84 -15.36 -14.41 -8.50
CA GLU A 84 -16.62 -14.43 -7.77
C GLU A 84 -16.35 -14.83 -6.33
N PHE A 85 -16.86 -14.03 -5.39
CA PHE A 85 -16.73 -14.23 -3.97
C PHE A 85 -18.11 -14.15 -3.30
N SER A 86 -18.44 -15.10 -2.46
CA SER A 86 -19.66 -15.10 -1.66
C SER A 86 -19.32 -15.14 -0.18
N ARG A 87 -20.07 -14.43 0.65
CA ARG A 87 -19.88 -14.34 2.10
C ARG A 87 -21.21 -14.14 2.83
N PRO A 88 -21.28 -14.30 4.17
CA PRO A 88 -22.44 -13.90 4.95
C PRO A 88 -22.80 -12.43 4.72
N GLY A 89 -24.07 -12.08 4.84
CA GLY A 89 -24.54 -10.71 4.73
C GLY A 89 -23.84 -9.76 5.72
N TYR A 90 -23.59 -8.52 5.29
CA TYR A 90 -22.86 -7.49 6.05
C TYR A 90 -21.38 -7.78 6.34
N GLY A 91 -20.80 -8.80 5.70
CA GLY A 91 -19.35 -9.01 5.64
C GLY A 91 -18.77 -9.89 6.73
N SER A 92 -17.75 -10.67 6.36
CA SER A 92 -17.03 -11.60 7.23
C SER A 92 -16.19 -10.91 8.31
N ASP A 93 -15.62 -9.74 8.00
CA ASP A 93 -14.74 -9.02 8.94
C ASP A 93 -15.50 -8.57 10.19
N ASN A 94 -16.75 -8.13 10.01
CA ASN A 94 -17.61 -7.77 11.13
C ASN A 94 -17.91 -8.99 12.01
N LEU A 95 -18.14 -10.15 11.41
CA LEU A 95 -18.40 -11.39 12.13
C LEU A 95 -17.19 -11.82 12.98
N ILE A 96 -16.00 -11.81 12.42
CA ILE A 96 -14.77 -12.14 13.16
C ILE A 96 -14.54 -11.18 14.32
N GLY A 97 -14.73 -9.88 14.10
CA GLY A 97 -14.67 -8.87 15.16
C GLY A 97 -15.64 -9.18 16.31
N LYS A 98 -16.88 -9.55 16.00
CA LYS A 98 -17.88 -9.92 17.01
C LYS A 98 -17.53 -11.20 17.76
N LEU A 99 -16.92 -12.19 17.10
CA LEU A 99 -16.41 -13.41 17.76
C LEU A 99 -15.37 -13.12 18.84
N TYR A 100 -14.51 -12.12 18.64
CA TYR A 100 -13.52 -11.71 19.63
C TYR A 100 -14.11 -10.86 20.75
N MET A 101 -15.09 -10.03 20.45
CA MET A 101 -15.57 -9.01 21.36
C MET A 101 -16.75 -9.48 22.23
N THR A 102 -17.55 -10.46 21.77
CA THR A 102 -18.76 -10.88 22.48
C THR A 102 -18.42 -11.97 23.49
N PRO A 103 -18.64 -11.74 24.81
CA PRO A 103 -18.45 -12.77 25.81
C PRO A 103 -19.40 -13.97 25.58
N SER A 104 -18.92 -15.19 25.75
CA SER A 104 -19.72 -16.41 25.55
C SER A 104 -20.91 -16.53 26.51
N ALA A 105 -20.87 -15.83 27.65
CA ALA A 105 -21.93 -15.78 28.66
C ALA A 105 -22.92 -14.63 28.45
N ALA A 106 -22.77 -13.81 27.39
CA ALA A 106 -23.62 -12.64 27.21
C ALA A 106 -25.10 -12.99 26.94
N PHE A 107 -25.35 -14.05 26.18
CA PHE A 107 -26.68 -14.56 25.81
C PHE A 107 -26.57 -15.97 25.21
N PRO A 108 -27.66 -16.77 25.18
CA PRO A 108 -27.69 -18.03 24.46
C PRO A 108 -27.68 -17.79 22.94
N ILE A 109 -27.23 -18.76 22.15
CA ILE A 109 -27.25 -18.65 20.66
C ILE A 109 -28.68 -18.43 20.16
N ARG A 110 -29.65 -19.20 20.74
CA ARG A 110 -31.08 -19.03 20.50
C ARG A 110 -31.83 -19.12 21.82
N THR A 111 -32.94 -18.39 21.89
CA THR A 111 -33.91 -18.53 23.00
C THR A 111 -34.73 -19.78 22.84
N GLU A 112 -35.46 -20.20 23.90
CA GLU A 112 -36.40 -21.31 23.83
C GLU A 112 -37.52 -21.10 22.79
N ASN A 113 -37.89 -19.85 22.55
CA ASN A 113 -38.87 -19.44 21.52
C ASN A 113 -38.30 -19.40 20.10
N GLY A 114 -37.02 -19.79 19.92
CA GLY A 114 -36.35 -19.86 18.60
C GLY A 114 -35.78 -18.55 18.06
N LEU A 115 -35.93 -17.44 18.79
CA LEU A 115 -35.30 -16.16 18.43
C LEU A 115 -33.78 -16.26 18.55
N TRP A 116 -33.05 -15.46 17.79
CA TRP A 116 -31.61 -15.31 17.99
C TRP A 116 -31.32 -14.68 19.37
N GLY A 117 -30.26 -15.10 20.03
CA GLY A 117 -29.88 -14.56 21.32
C GLY A 117 -29.37 -13.12 21.21
N GLY A 118 -29.79 -12.26 22.14
CA GLY A 118 -29.37 -10.88 22.27
C GLY A 118 -30.14 -10.19 23.39
N ASN A 119 -29.58 -9.18 24.03
CA ASN A 119 -30.19 -8.43 25.13
C ASN A 119 -29.97 -6.90 24.96
N ALA A 120 -30.39 -6.12 25.95
CA ALA A 120 -30.28 -4.65 25.88
C ALA A 120 -28.83 -4.14 25.87
N THR A 121 -27.89 -4.89 26.46
CA THR A 121 -26.44 -4.54 26.48
C THR A 121 -25.73 -5.05 25.24
N TRP A 122 -26.05 -6.28 24.83
CA TRP A 122 -25.50 -6.97 23.69
C TRP A 122 -26.64 -7.29 22.71
N ASP A 123 -26.92 -6.41 21.78
CA ASP A 123 -27.96 -6.62 20.80
C ASP A 123 -27.72 -7.89 19.96
N GLY A 124 -28.74 -8.37 19.27
CA GLY A 124 -28.64 -9.59 18.46
C GLY A 124 -27.63 -9.50 17.31
N TYR A 125 -27.22 -8.30 16.93
CA TYR A 125 -26.16 -8.09 15.94
C TYR A 125 -24.75 -8.28 16.50
N ASN A 126 -24.63 -8.60 17.79
CA ASN A 126 -23.41 -9.10 18.40
C ASN A 126 -23.36 -10.64 18.48
N ASN A 127 -24.44 -11.35 18.08
CA ASN A 127 -24.48 -12.80 18.06
C ASN A 127 -23.75 -13.33 16.80
N PRO A 128 -22.54 -13.92 16.93
CA PRO A 128 -21.76 -14.32 15.77
C PRO A 128 -22.39 -15.47 14.98
N VAL A 129 -23.15 -16.36 15.62
CA VAL A 129 -23.84 -17.45 14.93
C VAL A 129 -25.00 -16.89 14.09
N ALA A 130 -25.74 -15.95 14.65
CA ALA A 130 -26.80 -15.24 13.92
C ALA A 130 -26.26 -14.45 12.73
N LEU A 131 -25.11 -13.77 12.90
CA LEU A 131 -24.44 -13.07 11.82
C LEU A 131 -23.99 -14.02 10.70
N ALA A 132 -23.48 -15.20 11.08
CA ALA A 132 -23.03 -16.19 10.10
C ALA A 132 -24.19 -16.85 9.32
N GLN A 133 -25.39 -16.95 9.91
CA GLN A 133 -26.49 -17.74 9.36
C GLN A 133 -27.73 -16.92 9.01
N GLY A 134 -28.05 -15.90 9.78
CA GLY A 134 -29.36 -15.24 9.77
C GLY A 134 -29.46 -13.97 8.93
N ARG A 135 -28.37 -13.37 8.48
CA ARG A 135 -28.39 -12.04 7.84
C ARG A 135 -28.38 -12.04 6.29
N GLY A 136 -28.64 -13.19 5.67
CA GLY A 136 -28.56 -13.31 4.24
C GLY A 136 -27.13 -13.51 3.73
N TYR A 137 -26.84 -13.08 2.53
CA TYR A 137 -25.53 -13.23 1.88
C TYR A 137 -25.19 -12.03 1.02
N SER A 138 -23.89 -11.88 0.72
CA SER A 138 -23.39 -10.91 -0.25
C SER A 138 -22.51 -11.64 -1.28
N LYS A 139 -22.62 -11.22 -2.54
CA LYS A 139 -21.76 -11.70 -3.64
C LYS A 139 -20.96 -10.56 -4.21
N GLY A 140 -19.66 -10.75 -4.33
CA GLY A 140 -18.75 -9.85 -4.99
C GLY A 140 -18.29 -10.43 -6.33
N HIS A 141 -18.26 -9.60 -7.36
CA HIS A 141 -17.77 -9.95 -8.70
C HIS A 141 -16.66 -8.98 -9.07
N THR A 142 -15.46 -9.49 -9.30
CA THR A 142 -14.36 -8.67 -9.81
C THR A 142 -13.98 -9.13 -11.21
N LEU A 143 -14.07 -8.21 -12.16
CA LEU A 143 -13.71 -8.39 -13.55
C LEU A 143 -12.43 -7.62 -13.83
N GLY A 144 -11.43 -8.28 -14.39
CA GLY A 144 -10.17 -7.65 -14.75
C GLY A 144 -9.80 -7.94 -16.20
N LEU A 145 -9.36 -6.91 -16.92
CA LEU A 145 -8.76 -7.00 -18.24
C LEU A 145 -7.46 -6.21 -18.25
N TRP A 146 -6.38 -6.88 -18.60
CA TRP A 146 -5.07 -6.29 -18.85
C TRP A 146 -4.65 -6.67 -20.27
N ALA A 147 -4.44 -5.68 -21.10
CA ALA A 147 -4.01 -5.88 -22.47
C ALA A 147 -2.87 -4.94 -22.81
N ASP A 148 -1.80 -5.46 -23.34
CA ASP A 148 -0.71 -4.65 -23.86
C ASP A 148 -0.23 -5.15 -25.22
N MET A 149 0.20 -4.20 -26.04
CA MET A 149 0.79 -4.44 -27.34
C MET A 149 2.07 -3.63 -27.47
N SER A 150 3.13 -4.26 -27.97
CA SER A 150 4.35 -3.54 -28.34
C SER A 150 4.75 -3.86 -29.77
N LEU A 151 5.30 -2.88 -30.45
CA LEU A 151 5.91 -3.03 -31.77
C LEU A 151 7.34 -2.48 -31.71
N ARG A 152 8.29 -3.27 -32.17
CA ARG A 152 9.69 -2.86 -32.33
C ARG A 152 10.11 -2.95 -33.77
N GLN A 153 10.69 -1.87 -34.28
CA GLN A 153 11.24 -1.76 -35.61
C GLN A 153 12.76 -1.60 -35.55
N ASP A 154 13.47 -2.50 -36.23
CA ASP A 154 14.90 -2.33 -36.50
C ASP A 154 15.07 -1.32 -37.65
N LEU A 155 15.75 -0.22 -37.36
CA LEU A 155 16.04 0.87 -38.29
C LEU A 155 17.52 0.88 -38.71
N SER A 156 18.20 -0.25 -38.62
CA SER A 156 19.62 -0.39 -38.99
C SER A 156 19.90 -0.10 -40.47
N SER A 157 18.86 -0.02 -41.30
CA SER A 157 18.96 0.46 -42.68
C SER A 157 19.25 1.97 -42.78
N ILE A 158 18.88 2.78 -41.77
CA ILE A 158 19.16 4.21 -41.68
C ILE A 158 20.55 4.38 -41.05
N THR A 159 20.78 3.82 -39.89
CA THR A 159 22.08 3.75 -39.24
C THR A 159 22.20 2.52 -38.37
N LYS A 160 23.34 1.82 -38.42
CA LYS A 160 23.57 0.57 -37.71
C LYS A 160 23.32 0.73 -36.22
N GLY A 161 22.45 -0.12 -35.69
CA GLY A 161 22.11 -0.17 -34.27
C GLY A 161 20.99 0.78 -33.84
N LEU A 162 20.34 1.48 -34.79
CA LEU A 162 19.14 2.26 -34.53
C LEU A 162 17.92 1.35 -34.44
N GLY A 163 17.06 1.62 -33.49
CA GLY A 163 15.75 0.99 -33.31
C GLY A 163 14.71 1.98 -32.84
N ALA A 164 13.47 1.67 -33.10
CA ALA A 164 12.33 2.37 -32.54
C ALA A 164 11.32 1.37 -32.01
N SER A 165 10.65 1.72 -30.95
CA SER A 165 9.53 0.91 -30.44
C SER A 165 8.44 1.78 -29.85
N PHE A 166 7.25 1.26 -29.90
CA PHE A 166 6.14 1.79 -29.10
C PHE A 166 5.47 0.65 -28.35
N ARG A 167 4.87 0.99 -27.23
CA ARG A 167 4.03 0.10 -26.42
C ARG A 167 2.80 0.85 -25.96
N MET A 168 1.66 0.19 -26.00
CA MET A 168 0.43 0.66 -25.39
C MET A 168 -0.13 -0.43 -24.50
N GLY A 169 -0.70 -0.03 -23.37
CA GLY A 169 -1.35 -0.92 -22.43
C GLY A 169 -2.65 -0.32 -21.94
N TYR A 170 -3.62 -1.17 -21.72
CA TYR A 170 -4.90 -0.83 -21.14
C TYR A 170 -5.25 -1.81 -20.04
N ASP A 171 -5.52 -1.28 -18.86
CA ASP A 171 -5.94 -2.04 -17.69
C ASP A 171 -7.33 -1.55 -17.26
N ASN A 172 -8.23 -2.49 -17.02
CA ASN A 172 -9.54 -2.20 -16.45
C ASN A 172 -9.88 -3.28 -15.43
N VAL A 173 -10.12 -2.86 -14.19
CA VAL A 173 -10.58 -3.74 -13.12
C VAL A 173 -11.79 -3.09 -12.46
N ALA A 174 -12.87 -3.85 -12.35
CA ALA A 174 -14.10 -3.37 -11.72
C ALA A 174 -14.60 -4.41 -10.71
N SER A 175 -15.08 -3.94 -9.57
CA SER A 175 -15.68 -4.75 -8.51
C SER A 175 -17.13 -4.33 -8.30
N TYR A 176 -18.02 -5.30 -8.31
CA TYR A 176 -19.45 -5.15 -8.07
C TYR A 176 -19.84 -5.98 -6.88
N TRP A 177 -20.73 -5.47 -6.04
CA TRP A 177 -21.34 -6.22 -4.96
C TRP A 177 -22.85 -6.30 -5.14
N GLU A 178 -23.38 -7.50 -4.89
CA GLU A 178 -24.79 -7.79 -4.77
C GLU A 178 -25.05 -8.19 -3.32
N ASP A 179 -25.80 -7.35 -2.61
CA ASP A 179 -26.18 -7.61 -1.23
C ASP A 179 -27.61 -8.15 -1.20
N HIS A 180 -27.80 -9.30 -0.57
CA HIS A 180 -29.06 -9.94 -0.28
C HIS A 180 -29.14 -10.12 1.24
N CYS A 181 -29.47 -9.04 1.92
CA CYS A 181 -29.40 -8.97 3.37
C CYS A 181 -30.78 -8.82 3.99
N LYS A 182 -30.95 -9.39 5.18
CA LYS A 182 -32.16 -9.25 6.00
C LYS A 182 -31.78 -8.99 7.46
N ASP A 183 -32.70 -8.39 8.19
CA ASP A 183 -32.63 -8.25 9.63
C ASP A 183 -33.42 -9.37 10.29
N TYR A 184 -33.18 -9.60 11.57
CA TYR A 184 -33.85 -10.65 12.36
C TYR A 184 -34.22 -10.16 13.74
N ALA A 185 -35.31 -10.74 14.29
CA ALA A 185 -35.67 -10.56 15.68
C ALA A 185 -34.73 -11.36 16.59
N TYR A 186 -34.45 -10.80 17.75
CA TYR A 186 -33.62 -11.44 18.78
C TYR A 186 -34.20 -11.22 20.17
N GLY A 187 -33.74 -12.00 21.14
CA GLY A 187 -34.25 -11.90 22.50
C GLY A 187 -33.40 -12.59 23.53
N SER A 188 -33.80 -12.43 24.78
CA SER A 188 -33.25 -13.14 25.94
C SER A 188 -34.25 -13.21 27.05
N THR A 189 -34.10 -14.21 27.89
CA THR A 189 -34.83 -14.31 29.18
C THR A 189 -34.05 -13.52 30.21
N VAL A 190 -34.68 -12.56 30.85
CA VAL A 190 -34.08 -11.67 31.87
C VAL A 190 -34.66 -12.06 33.23
N VAL A 191 -33.79 -12.32 34.20
CA VAL A 191 -34.20 -12.54 35.57
C VAL A 191 -34.63 -11.21 36.19
N THR A 192 -35.88 -11.13 36.61
CA THR A 192 -36.46 -9.91 37.21
C THR A 192 -36.46 -9.94 38.74
N GLU A 193 -36.49 -11.13 39.35
CA GLU A 193 -36.45 -11.28 40.80
C GLU A 193 -35.55 -12.45 41.24
N TRP A 194 -34.90 -12.26 42.37
CA TRP A 194 -34.08 -13.26 43.02
C TRP A 194 -34.65 -13.57 44.42
N LYS A 195 -34.81 -14.82 44.75
CA LYS A 195 -35.27 -15.28 46.07
C LYS A 195 -34.30 -16.31 46.61
N ASN A 196 -33.73 -16.05 47.77
CA ASN A 196 -32.74 -16.92 48.43
C ASN A 196 -31.50 -17.25 47.53
N GLY A 197 -31.09 -16.32 46.64
CA GLY A 197 -29.97 -16.54 45.76
C GLY A 197 -30.29 -17.29 44.45
N GLU A 198 -31.56 -17.71 44.27
CA GLU A 198 -32.06 -18.37 43.06
C GLU A 198 -32.97 -17.45 42.26
N PRO A 199 -32.96 -17.50 40.91
CA PRO A 199 -33.89 -16.78 40.08
C PRO A 199 -35.35 -17.19 40.41
N SER A 200 -36.24 -16.21 40.65
CA SER A 200 -37.63 -16.47 41.05
C SER A 200 -38.67 -15.87 40.09
N ALA A 201 -38.32 -14.89 39.32
CA ALA A 201 -39.18 -14.37 38.25
C ALA A 201 -38.37 -14.00 37.01
N PHE A 202 -39.00 -14.14 35.85
CA PHE A 202 -38.39 -13.90 34.54
C PHE A 202 -39.26 -13.01 33.68
N SER A 203 -38.64 -12.22 32.82
CA SER A 203 -39.32 -11.52 31.72
C SER A 203 -38.59 -11.79 30.42
N GLU A 204 -39.35 -11.76 29.32
CA GLU A 204 -38.82 -11.89 27.99
C GLU A 204 -38.41 -10.49 27.48
N TYR A 205 -37.18 -10.40 26.99
CA TYR A 205 -36.70 -9.24 26.24
C TYR A 205 -36.72 -9.58 24.76
N THR A 206 -37.25 -8.68 23.93
CA THR A 206 -37.22 -8.79 22.48
C THR A 206 -36.72 -7.49 21.87
N GLY A 207 -35.88 -7.62 20.83
CA GLY A 207 -35.34 -6.52 20.07
C GLY A 207 -35.23 -6.87 18.60
N GLY A 208 -34.97 -5.88 17.77
CA GLY A 208 -34.95 -6.06 16.32
C GLY A 208 -36.31 -6.46 15.75
N SER A 209 -36.35 -6.78 14.48
CA SER A 209 -37.53 -7.32 13.79
C SER A 209 -37.08 -8.14 12.57
N ASP A 210 -37.81 -9.18 12.24
CA ASP A 210 -37.62 -9.89 11.00
C ASP A 210 -37.96 -8.99 9.81
N SER A 211 -37.11 -9.00 8.80
CA SER A 211 -37.37 -8.30 7.55
C SER A 211 -37.29 -9.25 6.37
N GLU A 212 -37.99 -8.91 5.30
CA GLU A 212 -37.75 -9.55 4.01
C GLU A 212 -36.34 -9.28 3.53
N MET A 213 -35.80 -10.21 2.73
CA MET A 213 -34.47 -10.07 2.14
C MET A 213 -34.49 -8.91 1.13
N LYS A 214 -33.67 -7.89 1.38
CA LYS A 214 -33.49 -6.74 0.49
C LYS A 214 -32.32 -7.02 -0.43
N GLY A 215 -32.56 -6.93 -1.73
CA GLY A 215 -31.53 -7.00 -2.75
C GLY A 215 -31.03 -5.61 -3.14
N GLY A 216 -29.76 -5.50 -3.44
CA GLY A 216 -29.16 -4.30 -3.98
C GLY A 216 -27.86 -4.64 -4.70
N SER A 217 -27.59 -3.97 -5.82
CA SER A 217 -26.30 -4.10 -6.50
C SER A 217 -25.65 -2.74 -6.63
N LYS A 218 -24.34 -2.69 -6.45
CA LYS A 218 -23.55 -1.45 -6.60
C LYS A 218 -22.20 -1.74 -7.21
N LEU A 219 -21.72 -0.78 -8.00
CA LEU A 219 -20.31 -0.69 -8.33
C LEU A 219 -19.58 -0.28 -7.05
N ASP A 220 -18.68 -1.13 -6.57
CA ASP A 220 -17.87 -0.87 -5.38
C ASP A 220 -16.70 0.04 -5.75
N TRP A 221 -15.91 -0.40 -6.72
CA TRP A 221 -14.85 0.41 -7.28
C TRP A 221 -14.53 -0.02 -8.72
N GLN A 222 -13.95 0.90 -9.47
CA GLN A 222 -13.40 0.64 -10.79
C GLN A 222 -12.09 1.39 -10.95
N TYR A 223 -11.09 0.71 -11.50
CA TYR A 223 -9.82 1.28 -11.89
C TYR A 223 -9.63 1.08 -13.39
N ARG A 224 -9.24 2.15 -14.09
CA ARG A 224 -8.87 2.12 -15.50
C ARG A 224 -7.54 2.81 -15.67
N SER A 225 -6.63 2.19 -16.40
CA SER A 225 -5.33 2.79 -16.73
C SER A 225 -5.06 2.62 -18.21
N PHE A 226 -4.56 3.66 -18.82
CA PHE A 226 -4.00 3.62 -20.17
C PHE A 226 -2.56 4.09 -20.11
N ASN A 227 -1.67 3.30 -20.69
CA ASN A 227 -0.24 3.57 -20.76
C ASN A 227 0.21 3.59 -22.21
N PHE A 228 0.97 4.60 -22.58
CA PHE A 228 1.63 4.69 -23.88
C PHE A 228 3.09 4.99 -23.68
N MET A 229 3.96 4.33 -24.45
CA MET A 229 5.39 4.55 -24.47
C MET A 229 5.88 4.49 -25.91
N ALA A 230 6.65 5.46 -26.30
CA ALA A 230 7.40 5.45 -27.57
C ALA A 230 8.86 5.77 -27.29
N ASN A 231 9.77 5.03 -27.91
CA ASN A 231 11.19 5.31 -27.80
C ASN A 231 11.94 5.08 -29.10
N VAL A 232 13.03 5.84 -29.25
CA VAL A 232 14.06 5.63 -30.25
C VAL A 232 15.36 5.34 -29.51
N ASP A 233 15.99 4.25 -29.82
CA ASP A 233 17.23 3.81 -29.20
C ASP A 233 18.34 3.59 -30.23
N TRP A 234 19.56 3.89 -29.85
CA TRP A 234 20.73 3.67 -30.65
C TRP A 234 21.82 3.00 -29.83
N LYS A 235 22.30 1.84 -30.33
CA LYS A 235 23.35 1.05 -29.70
C LYS A 235 24.46 0.79 -30.70
N ARG A 236 25.69 1.20 -30.34
CA ARG A 236 26.82 1.01 -31.24
C ARG A 236 28.14 0.82 -30.50
N GLN A 237 29.05 0.11 -31.16
CA GLN A 237 30.42 -0.04 -30.71
C GLN A 237 31.37 0.48 -31.82
N PHE A 238 32.30 1.32 -31.42
CA PHE A 238 33.36 1.91 -32.27
C PHE A 238 34.71 1.54 -31.65
N GLY A 239 35.36 0.48 -32.14
CA GLY A 239 36.56 -0.03 -31.50
C GLY A 239 36.29 -0.36 -30.04
N GLU A 240 36.96 0.32 -29.11
CA GLU A 240 36.83 0.12 -27.68
C GLU A 240 35.72 0.97 -27.01
N HIS A 241 35.05 1.84 -27.78
CA HIS A 241 33.96 2.68 -27.30
C HIS A 241 32.61 2.00 -27.51
N LYS A 242 31.82 1.92 -26.46
CA LYS A 242 30.45 1.39 -26.48
C LYS A 242 29.48 2.49 -26.10
N VAL A 243 28.48 2.73 -26.92
CA VAL A 243 27.44 3.73 -26.67
C VAL A 243 26.08 3.07 -26.75
N TYR A 244 25.23 3.39 -25.80
CA TYR A 244 23.80 3.15 -25.87
C TYR A 244 23.10 4.44 -25.48
N THR A 245 22.17 4.92 -26.29
CA THR A 245 21.34 6.07 -25.95
C THR A 245 19.90 5.82 -26.35
N THR A 246 18.98 6.36 -25.59
CA THR A 246 17.54 6.28 -25.88
C THR A 246 16.86 7.57 -25.51
N LEU A 247 15.97 8.02 -26.39
CA LEU A 247 14.99 9.07 -26.12
C LEU A 247 13.62 8.39 -26.04
N MET A 248 12.88 8.64 -24.97
CA MET A 248 11.61 7.99 -24.67
C MET A 248 10.57 9.02 -24.26
N TYR A 249 9.37 8.85 -24.75
CA TYR A 249 8.16 9.51 -24.28
C TYR A 249 7.25 8.49 -23.62
N THR A 250 6.73 8.81 -22.44
CA THR A 250 5.71 8.02 -21.77
C THR A 250 4.52 8.89 -21.41
N TYR A 251 3.34 8.32 -21.56
CA TYR A 251 2.08 8.91 -21.12
C TYR A 251 1.31 7.88 -20.31
N LYS A 252 0.79 8.28 -19.17
CA LYS A 252 -0.05 7.44 -18.31
C LYS A 252 -1.30 8.20 -17.94
N TYR A 253 -2.43 7.52 -18.07
CA TYR A 253 -3.74 7.97 -17.61
C TYR A 253 -4.27 6.96 -16.61
N ASP A 254 -4.64 7.41 -15.42
CA ASP A 254 -5.29 6.61 -14.39
C ASP A 254 -6.64 7.25 -14.03
N ASN A 255 -7.67 6.42 -13.96
CA ASN A 255 -9.00 6.81 -13.51
C ASN A 255 -9.49 5.82 -12.46
N ASN A 256 -9.94 6.35 -11.33
CA ASN A 256 -10.61 5.59 -10.30
C ASN A 256 -12.05 6.11 -10.18
N ALA A 257 -13.05 5.24 -10.38
CA ALA A 257 -14.45 5.62 -10.40
C ALA A 257 -14.96 6.29 -9.11
N ASN A 258 -14.28 6.07 -7.99
CA ASN A 258 -14.63 6.68 -6.71
C ASN A 258 -14.00 8.07 -6.49
N ILE A 259 -13.25 8.57 -7.48
CA ILE A 259 -12.57 9.86 -7.43
C ILE A 259 -12.95 10.64 -8.69
N ASN A 260 -13.44 11.85 -8.52
CA ASN A 260 -13.83 12.72 -9.64
C ASN A 260 -12.62 13.33 -10.38
N SER A 261 -11.42 12.86 -10.08
CA SER A 261 -10.19 13.35 -10.68
C SER A 261 -9.47 12.25 -11.46
N ASN A 262 -9.08 12.55 -12.68
CA ASN A 262 -8.23 11.69 -13.50
C ASN A 262 -6.77 12.09 -13.30
N LEU A 263 -5.87 11.11 -13.19
CA LEU A 263 -4.43 11.35 -13.10
C LEU A 263 -3.78 11.21 -14.47
N TYR A 264 -3.01 12.23 -14.84
CA TYR A 264 -2.24 12.24 -16.08
C TYR A 264 -0.78 12.48 -15.75
N HIS A 265 0.06 11.58 -16.24
CA HIS A 265 1.51 11.73 -16.17
C HIS A 265 2.08 11.65 -17.58
N CYS A 266 2.97 12.55 -17.93
CA CYS A 266 3.78 12.40 -19.13
C CYS A 266 5.25 12.72 -18.83
N ASN A 267 6.13 11.94 -19.46
CA ASN A 267 7.55 12.09 -19.25
C ASN A 267 8.30 12.05 -20.58
N TRP A 268 9.24 12.97 -20.74
CA TRP A 268 10.31 12.87 -21.71
C TRP A 268 11.57 12.42 -20.98
N SER A 269 12.15 11.33 -21.45
CA SER A 269 13.32 10.74 -20.81
C SER A 269 14.44 10.56 -21.83
N TRP A 270 15.61 11.02 -21.49
CA TRP A 270 16.82 10.74 -22.24
C TRP A 270 17.80 9.98 -21.34
N TYR A 271 18.30 8.85 -21.82
CA TYR A 271 19.31 8.06 -21.13
C TYR A 271 20.47 7.77 -22.09
N THR A 272 21.68 7.87 -21.59
CA THR A 272 22.91 7.52 -22.32
C THR A 272 23.83 6.74 -21.40
N HIS A 273 24.30 5.61 -21.90
CA HIS A 273 25.36 4.81 -21.32
C HIS A 273 26.57 4.80 -22.27
N TYR A 274 27.71 5.16 -21.73
CA TYR A 274 28.97 5.14 -22.46
C TYR A 274 29.99 4.29 -21.73
N GLY A 275 30.68 3.38 -22.42
CA GLY A 275 31.76 2.55 -21.90
C GLY A 275 33.01 2.66 -22.76
N TYR A 276 34.18 2.80 -22.12
CA TYR A 276 35.48 2.82 -22.77
C TYR A 276 36.39 1.70 -22.22
N LYS A 277 36.91 0.87 -23.12
CA LYS A 277 37.82 -0.26 -22.83
C LYS A 277 37.25 -1.27 -21.82
N ASN A 278 35.96 -1.30 -21.56
CA ASN A 278 35.32 -2.03 -20.45
C ASN A 278 35.95 -1.69 -19.07
N ARG A 279 36.48 -0.47 -18.92
CA ARG A 279 37.11 0.02 -17.69
C ARG A 279 36.36 1.21 -17.13
N TYR A 280 36.06 2.20 -17.98
CA TYR A 280 35.43 3.47 -17.59
C TYR A 280 34.02 3.51 -18.14
N PHE A 281 33.08 3.85 -17.28
CA PHE A 281 31.68 3.95 -17.65
C PHE A 281 31.11 5.28 -17.18
N PHE A 282 30.29 5.85 -18.01
CA PHE A 282 29.52 7.05 -17.76
C PHE A 282 28.05 6.80 -18.08
N ASP A 283 27.18 7.10 -17.13
CA ASP A 283 25.73 7.06 -17.27
C ASP A 283 25.15 8.47 -17.10
N PHE A 284 24.25 8.85 -17.97
CA PHE A 284 23.50 10.09 -17.87
C PHE A 284 22.02 9.79 -18.11
N ALA A 285 21.17 10.31 -17.24
CA ALA A 285 19.73 10.30 -17.44
C ALA A 285 19.15 11.69 -17.17
N LEU A 286 18.21 12.10 -18.01
CA LEU A 286 17.42 13.31 -17.83
C LEU A 286 15.96 12.96 -18.02
N VAL A 287 15.16 13.17 -17.00
CA VAL A 287 13.72 12.97 -17.07
C VAL A 287 13.04 14.31 -16.85
N ASN A 288 12.22 14.73 -17.81
CA ASN A 288 11.31 15.85 -17.67
C ASN A 288 9.90 15.30 -17.53
N SER A 289 9.34 15.37 -16.32
CA SER A 289 8.05 14.79 -15.94
C SER A 289 7.00 15.85 -15.69
N ALA A 290 5.77 15.56 -16.08
CA ALA A 290 4.62 16.40 -15.77
C ALA A 290 3.50 15.58 -15.13
N SER A 291 2.79 16.21 -14.19
CA SER A 291 1.62 15.71 -13.51
C SER A 291 0.52 16.77 -13.45
N ASN A 292 -0.72 16.37 -13.68
CA ASN A 292 -1.87 17.25 -13.52
C ASN A 292 -2.33 17.43 -12.05
N LEU A 293 -1.69 16.75 -11.11
CA LEU A 293 -1.89 16.99 -9.68
C LEU A 293 -1.35 18.36 -9.24
N LEU A 294 -0.52 18.97 -10.08
CA LEU A 294 0.08 20.26 -9.84
C LEU A 294 -0.58 21.34 -10.70
N GLU A 295 -0.67 22.55 -10.15
CA GLU A 295 -1.24 23.71 -10.79
C GLU A 295 -0.57 24.02 -12.14
N THR A 296 -1.34 24.55 -13.09
CA THR A 296 -0.84 24.97 -14.40
C THR A 296 0.32 25.95 -14.24
N GLY A 297 1.44 25.65 -14.88
CA GLY A 297 2.71 26.39 -14.71
C GLY A 297 3.73 25.68 -13.83
N ASN A 298 3.27 24.85 -12.88
CA ASN A 298 4.14 24.08 -11.97
C ASN A 298 4.14 22.56 -12.27
N GLN A 299 3.61 22.15 -13.43
CA GLN A 299 3.43 20.73 -13.74
C GLN A 299 4.72 20.02 -14.15
N TRP A 300 5.66 20.75 -14.79
CA TRP A 300 6.86 20.16 -15.39
C TRP A 300 8.08 20.26 -14.48
N HIS A 301 8.80 19.14 -14.29
CA HIS A 301 9.96 19.04 -13.42
C HIS A 301 11.07 18.19 -14.05
N ILE A 302 12.32 18.65 -13.88
CA ILE A 302 13.50 18.02 -14.45
C ILE A 302 14.25 17.24 -13.38
N SER A 303 14.51 15.95 -13.65
CA SER A 303 15.24 15.01 -12.80
C SER A 303 16.50 14.51 -13.50
N PRO A 304 17.66 15.20 -13.34
CA PRO A 304 18.94 14.77 -13.87
C PRO A 304 19.59 13.73 -12.97
N THR A 305 20.27 12.75 -13.59
CA THR A 305 21.09 11.76 -12.89
C THR A 305 22.37 11.52 -13.65
N VAL A 306 23.49 11.43 -12.94
CA VAL A 306 24.82 11.12 -13.48
C VAL A 306 25.41 9.96 -12.68
N GLY A 307 26.02 9.01 -13.37
CA GLY A 307 26.73 7.89 -12.80
C GLY A 307 28.12 7.73 -13.43
N LEU A 308 29.10 7.40 -12.60
CA LEU A 308 30.45 7.07 -13.02
C LEU A 308 30.83 5.70 -12.46
N ALA A 309 31.52 4.89 -13.25
CA ALA A 309 32.08 3.65 -12.75
C ALA A 309 33.44 3.35 -13.37
N TRP A 310 34.30 2.79 -12.56
CA TRP A 310 35.64 2.35 -12.96
C TRP A 310 35.86 0.90 -12.56
N VAL A 311 36.07 0.05 -13.55
CA VAL A 311 36.42 -1.37 -13.34
C VAL A 311 37.95 -1.44 -13.21
N ALA A 312 38.41 -1.22 -11.99
CA ALA A 312 39.84 -1.13 -11.66
C ALA A 312 40.60 -2.46 -11.91
N SER A 313 39.90 -3.60 -11.74
CA SER A 313 40.48 -4.91 -12.04
C SER A 313 40.89 -5.12 -13.51
N ASN A 314 40.37 -4.30 -14.43
CA ASN A 314 40.73 -4.35 -15.85
C ASN A 314 41.98 -3.52 -16.16
N GLU A 315 42.54 -2.81 -15.20
CA GLU A 315 43.82 -2.09 -15.37
C GLU A 315 45.00 -3.02 -15.38
N SER A 316 46.03 -2.68 -16.16
CA SER A 316 47.23 -3.50 -16.29
C SER A 316 47.98 -3.74 -14.97
N LEU A 317 47.83 -2.83 -14.02
CA LEU A 317 48.43 -2.95 -12.68
C LEU A 317 47.72 -3.97 -11.77
N LEU A 318 46.42 -4.21 -11.98
CA LEU A 318 45.56 -5.03 -11.11
C LEU A 318 45.16 -6.35 -11.73
N ASN A 319 45.15 -6.48 -13.07
CA ASN A 319 44.66 -7.67 -13.77
C ASN A 319 45.56 -8.93 -13.56
N ASN A 320 46.78 -8.77 -13.02
CA ASN A 320 47.71 -9.86 -12.78
C ASN A 320 47.53 -10.54 -11.42
N TYR A 321 46.71 -9.99 -10.51
CA TYR A 321 46.47 -10.58 -9.21
C TYR A 321 45.40 -11.67 -9.24
N SER A 322 45.79 -12.91 -9.07
CA SER A 322 44.89 -14.07 -9.14
C SER A 322 43.79 -14.09 -8.07
N TRP A 323 44.02 -13.42 -6.94
CA TRP A 323 43.03 -13.30 -5.88
C TRP A 323 41.98 -12.22 -6.13
N LEU A 324 42.24 -11.25 -7.04
CA LEU A 324 41.35 -10.14 -7.38
C LEU A 324 40.69 -10.41 -8.74
N ASN A 325 39.54 -11.07 -8.73
CA ASN A 325 38.84 -11.44 -9.97
C ASN A 325 38.04 -10.25 -10.58
N PHE A 326 37.54 -9.38 -9.74
CA PHE A 326 36.77 -8.21 -10.14
C PHE A 326 36.87 -7.12 -9.08
N LEU A 327 37.03 -5.88 -9.51
CA LEU A 327 36.95 -4.70 -8.64
C LEU A 327 36.36 -3.54 -9.47
N LYS A 328 35.24 -3.01 -9.00
CA LYS A 328 34.56 -1.88 -9.59
C LYS A 328 34.24 -0.84 -8.53
N LEU A 329 34.64 0.39 -8.77
CA LEU A 329 34.24 1.56 -8.01
C LEU A 329 33.14 2.29 -8.77
N ARG A 330 32.15 2.82 -8.06
CA ARG A 330 31.04 3.57 -8.66
C ARG A 330 30.64 4.75 -7.79
N ALA A 331 30.20 5.81 -8.45
CA ALA A 331 29.64 6.99 -7.82
C ALA A 331 28.46 7.49 -8.64
N SER A 332 27.42 7.95 -7.97
CA SER A 332 26.28 8.56 -8.65
C SER A 332 25.71 9.72 -7.86
N PHE A 333 25.15 10.65 -8.61
CA PHE A 333 24.35 11.77 -8.13
C PHE A 333 23.07 11.85 -8.96
N GLY A 334 21.92 12.09 -8.31
CA GLY A 334 20.67 12.29 -9.00
C GLY A 334 19.72 13.19 -8.22
N VAL A 335 18.89 13.90 -8.97
CA VAL A 335 17.72 14.61 -8.43
C VAL A 335 16.49 13.89 -8.90
N ILE A 336 15.64 13.50 -7.98
CA ILE A 336 14.37 12.83 -8.27
C ILE A 336 13.24 13.74 -7.81
N ASN A 337 12.36 14.10 -8.74
CA ASN A 337 11.12 14.79 -8.44
C ASN A 337 9.97 13.78 -8.36
N THR A 338 9.09 13.94 -7.38
CA THR A 338 7.89 13.13 -7.23
C THR A 338 6.70 14.00 -6.86
N ASP A 339 5.54 13.68 -7.42
CA ASP A 339 4.25 14.30 -7.13
C ASP A 339 3.47 13.52 -6.06
N ASN A 340 4.17 12.97 -5.07
CA ASN A 340 3.59 12.22 -3.96
C ASN A 340 2.76 13.14 -3.03
N ILE A 341 1.65 13.66 -3.57
CA ILE A 341 0.74 14.55 -2.87
C ILE A 341 -0.15 13.72 -1.96
N PRO A 342 -0.32 14.09 -0.67
CA PRO A 342 -1.24 13.41 0.23
C PRO A 342 -2.67 13.52 -0.27
N TYR A 343 -3.40 12.41 -0.33
CA TYR A 343 -4.76 12.27 -0.85
C TYR A 343 -4.90 12.42 -2.37
N ASN A 344 -6.01 11.90 -2.87
CA ASN A 344 -6.38 11.97 -4.27
C ASN A 344 -7.23 13.23 -4.51
N GLY A 345 -6.70 14.19 -5.21
CA GLY A 345 -7.42 15.41 -5.57
C GLY A 345 -6.51 16.53 -6.08
N TYR A 346 -7.12 17.54 -6.64
CA TYR A 346 -6.43 18.73 -7.11
C TYR A 346 -6.31 19.73 -5.95
N TRP A 347 -5.18 19.69 -5.25
CA TRP A 347 -4.95 20.49 -4.05
C TRP A 347 -4.93 21.99 -4.28
N TYR A 348 -4.78 22.45 -5.51
CA TYR A 348 -4.80 23.86 -5.89
C TYR A 348 -6.23 24.39 -6.10
N GLU A 349 -7.25 23.52 -6.05
CA GLU A 349 -8.65 23.92 -6.16
C GLU A 349 -9.28 24.14 -4.78
N THR A 350 -10.24 25.07 -4.70
CA THR A 350 -11.05 25.27 -3.50
C THR A 350 -12.04 24.13 -3.35
N MET A 351 -12.05 23.50 -2.19
CA MET A 351 -12.98 22.44 -1.85
C MET A 351 -14.12 22.97 -0.99
N ASN A 352 -15.35 22.63 -1.34
CA ASN A 352 -16.52 22.93 -0.54
C ASN A 352 -17.13 21.63 -0.02
N GLY A 353 -17.56 21.65 1.25
CA GLY A 353 -18.22 20.52 1.91
C GLY A 353 -19.64 20.86 2.36
N SER A 354 -20.41 19.84 2.69
CA SER A 354 -21.68 20.06 3.39
C SER A 354 -21.39 20.58 4.79
N GLY A 355 -21.91 21.74 5.12
CA GLY A 355 -21.87 22.31 6.47
C GLY A 355 -22.95 21.74 7.37
N GLY A 356 -22.85 22.04 8.66
CA GLY A 356 -23.92 21.78 9.62
C GLY A 356 -25.20 22.51 9.22
N GLY A 357 -26.34 21.92 9.52
CA GLY A 357 -27.62 22.55 9.26
C GLY A 357 -27.75 23.86 10.02
N TYR A 358 -28.36 24.86 9.39
CA TYR A 358 -28.73 26.11 10.04
C TYR A 358 -30.18 25.99 10.50
N PRO A 359 -30.51 26.21 11.79
CA PRO A 359 -31.90 26.16 12.24
C PRO A 359 -32.67 27.33 11.63
N ILE A 360 -33.64 26.97 10.79
CA ILE A 360 -34.59 27.92 10.20
C ILE A 360 -35.94 27.70 10.88
N GLN A 361 -36.49 28.74 11.54
CA GLN A 361 -37.72 28.72 12.32
C GLN A 361 -37.67 27.91 13.63
N ASP A 362 -38.77 27.94 14.38
CA ASP A 362 -38.90 27.32 15.72
C ASP A 362 -38.81 25.78 15.71
N ASN A 363 -38.79 25.13 14.55
CA ASN A 363 -38.74 23.68 14.42
C ASN A 363 -37.34 23.08 14.29
N PHE A 364 -36.28 23.85 14.39
CA PHE A 364 -34.90 23.35 14.25
C PHE A 364 -34.69 22.41 13.05
N SER A 365 -35.48 22.55 11.98
CA SER A 365 -35.25 21.78 10.78
C SER A 365 -33.94 22.26 10.16
N ASN A 366 -32.97 21.36 10.13
CA ASN A 366 -31.67 21.64 9.59
C ASN A 366 -31.75 21.81 8.06
N GLY A 367 -31.78 23.04 7.59
CA GLY A 367 -31.49 23.33 6.18
C GLY A 367 -30.04 22.96 5.90
N GLY A 368 -29.78 22.24 4.80
CA GLY A 368 -28.41 21.97 4.38
C GLY A 368 -27.67 23.28 4.11
N SER A 369 -26.45 23.39 4.59
CA SER A 369 -25.56 24.50 4.29
C SER A 369 -24.29 23.99 3.59
N TRP A 370 -23.66 24.88 2.85
CA TRP A 370 -22.32 24.66 2.31
C TRP A 370 -21.33 25.45 3.14
N GLN A 371 -20.20 24.86 3.42
CA GLN A 371 -19.10 25.54 4.08
C GLN A 371 -17.82 25.37 3.26
N GLU A 372 -16.93 26.30 3.40
CA GLU A 372 -15.58 26.18 2.84
C GLU A 372 -14.89 24.96 3.47
N GLY A 373 -14.40 24.08 2.63
CA GLY A 373 -13.69 22.88 3.04
C GLY A 373 -12.21 23.15 3.27
N GLN A 374 -11.38 22.37 2.61
CA GLN A 374 -9.94 22.52 2.69
C GLN A 374 -9.46 23.73 1.87
N LEU A 375 -8.58 24.53 2.47
CA LEU A 375 -7.91 25.64 1.77
C LEU A 375 -7.05 25.13 0.61
N PRO A 376 -6.99 25.83 -0.52
CA PRO A 376 -6.15 25.43 -1.64
C PRO A 376 -4.66 25.54 -1.31
N SER A 377 -3.87 24.62 -1.84
CA SER A 377 -2.39 24.69 -1.79
C SER A 377 -1.87 25.46 -3.01
N ILE A 378 -1.64 26.74 -2.83
CA ILE A 378 -1.17 27.62 -3.91
C ILE A 378 0.32 27.40 -4.17
N ASN A 379 0.74 27.40 -5.44
CA ASN A 379 2.13 27.22 -5.87
C ASN A 379 2.76 25.88 -5.45
N GLY A 380 1.95 24.84 -5.30
CA GLY A 380 2.44 23.51 -5.00
C GLY A 380 3.42 23.00 -6.06
N THR A 381 4.46 22.29 -5.61
CA THR A 381 5.51 21.71 -6.47
C THR A 381 5.77 20.25 -6.10
N THR A 382 6.60 19.57 -6.86
CA THR A 382 7.07 18.20 -6.54
C THR A 382 7.99 18.21 -5.32
N GLU A 383 7.96 17.12 -4.58
CA GLU A 383 9.04 16.81 -3.63
C GLU A 383 10.33 16.52 -4.41
N LYS A 384 11.48 16.94 -3.88
CA LYS A 384 12.79 16.75 -4.50
C LYS A 384 13.71 15.95 -3.59
N ALA A 385 14.25 14.85 -4.12
CA ALA A 385 15.25 14.05 -3.44
C ALA A 385 16.60 14.20 -4.15
N TYR A 386 17.58 14.77 -3.46
CA TYR A 386 18.98 14.84 -3.89
C TYR A 386 19.69 13.61 -3.35
N LYS A 387 20.09 12.70 -4.24
CA LYS A 387 20.67 11.41 -3.88
C LYS A 387 22.14 11.34 -4.29
N TYR A 388 22.98 10.94 -3.35
CA TYR A 388 24.41 10.69 -3.55
C TYR A 388 24.70 9.25 -3.14
N ASN A 389 25.42 8.53 -3.96
CA ASN A 389 25.87 7.18 -3.66
C ASN A 389 27.30 6.98 -4.12
N VAL A 390 28.10 6.32 -3.28
CA VAL A 390 29.43 5.81 -3.62
C VAL A 390 29.44 4.34 -3.27
N GLY A 391 29.88 3.49 -4.20
CA GLY A 391 29.85 2.05 -4.01
C GLY A 391 31.09 1.34 -4.54
N LEU A 392 31.29 0.14 -4.03
CA LEU A 392 32.35 -0.77 -4.41
C LEU A 392 31.73 -2.16 -4.63
N ASP A 393 32.09 -2.79 -5.75
CA ASP A 393 31.77 -4.18 -6.06
C ASP A 393 33.08 -4.95 -6.25
N ALA A 394 33.29 -6.04 -5.51
CA ALA A 394 34.51 -6.85 -5.61
C ALA A 394 34.17 -8.34 -5.67
N THR A 395 34.94 -9.08 -6.48
CA THR A 395 34.94 -10.55 -6.44
C THR A 395 36.38 -11.00 -6.16
N LEU A 396 36.53 -11.75 -5.08
CA LEU A 396 37.84 -12.16 -4.55
C LEU A 396 37.93 -13.69 -4.48
N PHE A 397 39.13 -14.22 -4.62
CA PHE A 397 39.47 -15.65 -4.41
C PHE A 397 38.58 -16.61 -5.23
N GLY A 398 38.06 -16.15 -6.38
CA GLY A 398 37.20 -16.94 -7.28
C GLY A 398 35.82 -17.33 -6.72
N GLY A 399 35.40 -16.77 -5.58
CA GLY A 399 34.11 -17.16 -4.99
C GLY A 399 33.49 -16.17 -4.00
N LEU A 400 34.24 -15.23 -3.46
CA LEU A 400 33.77 -14.23 -2.50
C LEU A 400 33.37 -12.96 -3.26
N THR A 401 32.09 -12.66 -3.32
CA THR A 401 31.55 -11.41 -3.86
C THR A 401 31.18 -10.48 -2.71
N LEU A 402 31.70 -9.25 -2.77
CA LEU A 402 31.46 -8.19 -1.79
C LEU A 402 30.84 -6.99 -2.49
N THR A 403 29.86 -6.39 -1.84
CA THR A 403 29.28 -5.09 -2.23
C THR A 403 29.30 -4.17 -1.01
N ALA A 404 29.65 -2.91 -1.22
CA ALA A 404 29.58 -1.90 -0.18
C ALA A 404 29.09 -0.60 -0.78
N ASP A 405 28.13 0.05 -0.13
CA ASP A 405 27.57 1.32 -0.52
C ASP A 405 27.53 2.28 0.66
N ALA A 406 27.81 3.55 0.38
CA ALA A 406 27.54 4.65 1.27
C ALA A 406 26.63 5.63 0.53
N PHE A 407 25.52 6.00 1.15
CA PHE A 407 24.57 6.92 0.54
C PHE A 407 24.18 8.07 1.47
N TYR A 408 23.81 9.18 0.84
CA TYR A 408 23.18 10.32 1.48
C TYR A 408 22.03 10.80 0.59
N GLU A 409 20.90 11.05 1.20
CA GLU A 409 19.71 11.64 0.56
C GLU A 409 19.23 12.84 1.36
N LYS A 410 19.07 13.97 0.68
CA LYS A 410 18.33 15.11 1.22
C LYS A 410 17.03 15.25 0.43
N ARG A 411 15.92 15.01 1.11
CA ARG A 411 14.59 15.22 0.56
C ARG A 411 14.03 16.53 1.06
N GLN A 412 13.61 17.39 0.15
CA GLN A 412 13.04 18.70 0.44
C GLN A 412 11.74 18.92 -0.34
N ASP A 413 11.07 20.02 -0.04
CA ASP A 413 9.76 20.35 -0.60
C ASP A 413 8.71 19.23 -0.30
N ILE A 414 8.87 18.50 0.81
CA ILE A 414 7.93 17.46 1.22
C ILE A 414 6.62 18.11 1.60
N TRP A 415 5.51 17.54 1.13
CA TRP A 415 4.17 17.98 1.50
C TRP A 415 3.91 17.72 2.97
N VAL A 416 3.69 18.79 3.75
CA VAL A 416 3.38 18.74 5.17
C VAL A 416 2.08 19.48 5.45
N TYR A 417 1.30 18.97 6.42
CA TYR A 417 0.06 19.59 6.85
C TYR A 417 0.32 20.91 7.58
N THR A 418 -0.41 21.97 7.22
CA THR A 418 -0.21 23.30 7.77
C THR A 418 -1.09 23.62 9.00
N GLY A 419 -1.88 22.66 9.46
CA GLY A 419 -2.85 22.84 10.56
C GLY A 419 -2.25 23.39 11.84
N GLY A 420 -1.02 23.04 12.13
CA GLY A 420 -0.30 23.55 13.30
C GLY A 420 0.12 25.03 13.21
N LYS A 421 -0.04 25.67 12.04
CA LYS A 421 0.27 27.09 11.83
C LYS A 421 -0.96 27.94 11.52
N ASN A 422 -2.10 27.32 11.25
CA ASN A 422 -3.34 28.02 10.93
C ASN A 422 -4.24 28.10 12.16
N SER A 423 -4.77 29.28 12.43
CA SER A 423 -5.72 29.46 13.52
C SER A 423 -7.06 28.80 13.19
N SER A 424 -7.68 28.11 14.13
CA SER A 424 -9.03 27.57 14.03
C SER A 424 -10.12 28.64 13.77
N ILE A 425 -9.80 29.92 14.04
CA ILE A 425 -10.70 31.07 13.77
C ILE A 425 -10.99 31.20 12.26
N LEU A 426 -10.12 30.68 11.37
CA LEU A 426 -10.34 30.73 9.94
C LEU A 426 -11.61 29.95 9.50
N GLY A 427 -12.10 29.01 10.30
CA GLY A 427 -13.30 28.22 10.00
C GLY A 427 -13.16 27.25 8.82
N ALA A 428 -11.98 27.18 8.20
CA ALA A 428 -11.67 26.29 7.07
C ALA A 428 -10.59 25.27 7.49
N THR A 429 -10.62 24.11 6.85
CA THR A 429 -9.61 23.07 7.08
C THR A 429 -8.27 23.50 6.46
N ALA A 430 -7.20 23.38 7.22
CA ALA A 430 -5.86 23.68 6.75
C ALA A 430 -5.46 22.77 5.58
N SER A 431 -4.57 23.26 4.73
CA SER A 431 -4.04 22.58 3.56
C SER A 431 -2.66 21.99 3.83
N TYR A 432 -2.04 21.52 2.76
CA TYR A 432 -0.65 21.07 2.74
C TYR A 432 0.24 22.11 2.04
N ALA A 433 1.51 22.16 2.43
CA ALA A 433 2.52 22.99 1.78
C ALA A 433 3.82 22.20 1.58
N ASN A 434 4.58 22.57 0.56
CA ASN A 434 5.91 22.03 0.29
C ASN A 434 6.95 22.67 1.22
N ALA A 435 7.06 22.19 2.46
CA ALA A 435 7.93 22.79 3.46
C ALA A 435 8.74 21.77 4.27
N GLY A 436 8.43 20.47 4.12
CA GLY A 436 9.15 19.44 4.86
C GLY A 436 10.54 19.18 4.30
N VAL A 437 11.50 18.89 5.19
CA VAL A 437 12.88 18.52 4.85
C VAL A 437 13.30 17.33 5.71
N VAL A 438 13.81 16.28 5.07
CA VAL A 438 14.33 15.06 5.72
C VAL A 438 15.68 14.73 5.14
N ASP A 439 16.66 14.51 6.01
CA ASP A 439 17.98 13.96 5.67
C ASP A 439 18.04 12.47 6.00
N SER A 440 18.59 11.68 5.11
CA SER A 440 18.79 10.24 5.28
C SER A 440 20.20 9.86 4.84
N LYS A 441 20.86 8.98 5.57
CA LYS A 441 22.19 8.45 5.22
C LYS A 441 22.34 7.02 5.69
N GLY A 442 23.21 6.27 5.04
CA GLY A 442 23.43 4.90 5.44
C GLY A 442 24.63 4.24 4.78
N LEU A 443 24.91 3.05 5.28
CA LEU A 443 25.89 2.12 4.77
C LEU A 443 25.19 0.79 4.49
N GLU A 444 25.52 0.18 3.37
CA GLU A 444 25.03 -1.13 2.98
C GLU A 444 26.20 -2.03 2.63
N PHE A 445 26.18 -3.24 3.16
CA PHE A 445 27.20 -4.26 2.90
C PHE A 445 26.52 -5.55 2.49
N GLY A 446 27.05 -6.18 1.45
CA GLY A 446 26.66 -7.51 1.01
C GLY A 446 27.89 -8.38 0.86
N ALA A 447 27.80 -9.62 1.31
CA ALA A 447 28.82 -10.63 1.09
C ALA A 447 28.18 -11.94 0.66
N ASN A 448 28.71 -12.56 -0.39
CA ASN A 448 28.29 -13.88 -0.83
C ASN A 448 29.52 -14.71 -1.18
N TYR A 449 29.64 -15.89 -0.59
CA TYR A 449 30.73 -16.82 -0.85
C TYR A 449 30.22 -18.12 -1.43
N ILE A 450 30.71 -18.45 -2.62
CA ILE A 450 30.36 -19.69 -3.32
C ILE A 450 31.60 -20.52 -3.48
N LYS A 451 31.56 -21.77 -3.01
CA LYS A 451 32.66 -22.74 -3.19
C LYS A 451 32.15 -24.13 -3.45
N SER A 452 32.74 -24.77 -4.43
CA SER A 452 32.51 -26.19 -4.71
C SER A 452 33.61 -27.03 -4.16
N LEU A 453 33.29 -28.04 -3.35
CA LEU A 453 34.19 -29.05 -2.82
C LEU A 453 33.75 -30.41 -3.37
N GLY A 454 34.37 -30.87 -4.43
CA GLY A 454 33.95 -32.05 -5.16
C GLY A 454 32.54 -31.87 -5.77
N LYS A 455 31.60 -32.72 -5.39
CA LYS A 455 30.20 -32.67 -5.85
C LYS A 455 29.28 -31.72 -5.02
N VAL A 456 29.77 -31.20 -3.93
CA VAL A 456 29.00 -30.34 -3.02
C VAL A 456 29.33 -28.88 -3.31
N ARG A 457 28.30 -28.07 -3.50
CA ARG A 457 28.41 -26.62 -3.66
C ARG A 457 27.87 -25.92 -2.41
N PHE A 458 28.72 -25.15 -1.76
CA PHE A 458 28.35 -24.30 -0.65
C PHE A 458 28.07 -22.88 -1.14
N ASN A 459 27.02 -22.28 -0.61
CA ASN A 459 26.68 -20.87 -0.85
C ASN A 459 26.32 -20.25 0.50
N PHE A 460 27.11 -19.26 0.94
CA PHE A 460 26.89 -18.49 2.16
C PHE A 460 26.76 -17.02 1.78
N GLY A 461 25.66 -16.39 2.14
CA GLY A 461 25.45 -14.99 1.86
C GLY A 461 24.76 -14.28 3.01
N GLY A 462 25.05 -12.98 3.13
CA GLY A 462 24.43 -12.10 4.10
C GLY A 462 24.50 -10.65 3.64
N THR A 463 23.56 -9.84 4.13
CA THR A 463 23.51 -8.40 3.92
C THR A 463 23.39 -7.70 5.25
N PHE A 464 23.99 -6.53 5.36
CA PHE A 464 23.89 -5.65 6.51
C PHE A 464 23.62 -4.23 6.04
N THR A 465 22.60 -3.59 6.61
CA THR A 465 22.23 -2.20 6.29
C THR A 465 22.14 -1.40 7.58
N LEU A 466 22.83 -0.27 7.63
CA LEU A 466 22.76 0.71 8.70
C LEU A 466 22.21 2.02 8.10
N THR A 467 21.03 2.45 8.56
CA THR A 467 20.41 3.69 8.08
C THR A 467 20.08 4.61 9.24
N LYS A 468 20.16 5.90 9.01
CA LYS A 468 19.73 6.94 9.94
C LYS A 468 19.08 8.05 9.15
N ASN A 469 17.90 8.47 9.59
CA ASN A 469 17.23 9.65 9.05
C ASN A 469 16.95 10.68 10.14
N LYS A 470 16.63 11.89 9.73
CA LYS A 470 16.32 13.02 10.62
C LYS A 470 15.35 13.96 9.93
N ILE A 471 14.26 14.30 10.62
CA ILE A 471 13.38 15.39 10.23
C ILE A 471 14.13 16.71 10.49
N VAL A 472 14.38 17.47 9.44
CA VAL A 472 15.05 18.77 9.54
C VAL A 472 14.02 19.89 9.70
N GLU A 473 12.90 19.80 8.96
CA GLU A 473 11.79 20.75 8.98
C GLU A 473 10.47 20.04 8.66
N GLN A 474 9.36 20.40 9.32
CA GLN A 474 8.02 19.86 9.05
C GLN A 474 6.86 20.78 9.44
N LEU A 475 7.09 22.07 9.63
CA LEU A 475 6.08 23.04 10.10
C LEU A 475 5.42 22.62 11.43
N GLU A 476 6.20 22.06 12.34
CA GLU A 476 5.70 21.60 13.63
C GLU A 476 5.22 22.76 14.50
N GLU A 477 4.11 22.54 15.23
CA GLU A 477 3.66 23.48 16.27
C GLU A 477 4.74 23.63 17.36
N PRO A 478 4.92 24.84 17.91
CA PRO A 478 5.76 25.01 19.07
C PRO A 478 5.30 24.08 20.21
N LYS A 479 6.20 23.22 20.70
CA LYS A 479 5.95 22.34 21.83
C LYS A 479 6.48 22.99 23.11
N ALA A 480 5.80 22.74 24.23
CA ALA A 480 6.21 23.24 25.54
C ALA A 480 7.61 22.76 25.92
N TYR A 481 7.92 21.51 25.55
CA TYR A 481 9.20 20.88 25.87
C TYR A 481 9.88 20.33 24.64
N GLU A 482 11.22 20.36 24.61
CA GLU A 482 12.01 19.89 23.47
C GLU A 482 11.86 18.38 23.23
N TYR A 483 11.65 17.58 24.29
CA TYR A 483 11.48 16.13 24.14
C TYR A 483 10.18 15.73 23.43
N LEU A 484 9.17 16.62 23.38
CA LEU A 484 7.92 16.43 22.63
C LEU A 484 8.05 16.77 21.14
N ARG A 485 9.17 17.37 20.72
CA ARG A 485 9.35 17.78 19.33
C ARG A 485 9.75 16.60 18.46
N ALA A 486 9.04 16.42 17.34
CA ALA A 486 9.40 15.45 16.31
C ALA A 486 10.50 15.98 15.38
N THR A 487 10.57 17.28 15.14
CA THR A 487 11.66 17.93 14.40
C THR A 487 13.00 17.68 15.11
N GLY A 488 13.98 17.18 14.36
CA GLY A 488 15.26 16.75 14.91
C GLY A 488 15.35 15.26 15.24
N LYS A 489 14.23 14.54 15.26
CA LYS A 489 14.15 13.08 15.47
C LYS A 489 14.04 12.31 14.15
N ALA A 490 14.01 11.00 14.25
CA ALA A 490 13.79 10.12 13.09
C ALA A 490 12.33 10.21 12.61
N VAL A 491 12.11 10.00 11.32
CA VAL A 491 10.75 9.82 10.76
C VAL A 491 10.12 8.58 11.39
N GLY A 492 8.88 8.73 11.90
CA GLY A 492 8.18 7.66 12.58
C GLY A 492 8.67 7.38 14.01
N GLN A 493 9.39 8.33 14.63
CA GLN A 493 9.79 8.21 16.03
C GLN A 493 8.55 8.01 16.90
N ILE A 494 8.57 6.96 17.70
CA ILE A 494 7.51 6.70 18.68
C ILE A 494 7.73 7.62 19.89
N PHE A 495 6.66 8.29 20.29
CA PHE A 495 6.59 9.08 21.52
C PHE A 495 5.68 8.35 22.51
N GLY A 496 6.04 8.38 23.77
CA GLY A 496 5.26 7.73 24.83
C GLY A 496 5.89 7.97 26.19
N TYR A 497 5.19 7.61 27.24
CA TYR A 497 5.68 7.70 28.60
C TYR A 497 6.85 6.72 28.83
N GLN A 498 7.86 7.17 29.54
CA GLN A 498 9.00 6.35 29.90
C GLN A 498 8.71 5.57 31.18
N ALA A 499 8.52 4.26 31.06
CA ALA A 499 8.35 3.40 32.23
C ALA A 499 9.66 3.32 33.04
N VAL A 500 9.53 3.45 34.39
CA VAL A 500 10.67 3.31 35.33
C VAL A 500 10.49 2.12 36.28
N GLY A 501 9.34 1.46 36.26
CA GLY A 501 9.06 0.29 37.08
C GLY A 501 7.57 0.03 37.24
N PHE A 502 7.21 -0.67 38.31
CA PHE A 502 5.84 -0.89 38.75
C PHE A 502 5.68 -0.33 40.16
N PHE A 503 4.49 0.17 40.48
CA PHE A 503 4.15 0.56 41.84
C PHE A 503 4.10 -0.68 42.74
N VAL A 504 4.84 -0.62 43.88
CA VAL A 504 4.93 -1.78 44.81
C VAL A 504 3.71 -1.82 45.72
N ASP A 505 3.34 -0.69 46.29
CA ASP A 505 2.23 -0.55 47.23
C ASP A 505 1.64 0.88 47.18
N GLN A 506 0.67 1.18 48.08
CA GLN A 506 0.01 2.49 48.13
C GLN A 506 0.98 3.59 48.54
N SER A 507 1.94 3.32 49.43
CA SER A 507 2.91 4.31 49.85
C SER A 507 3.82 4.75 48.69
N ASP A 508 4.22 3.79 47.84
CA ASP A 508 5.00 4.11 46.64
C ASP A 508 4.20 4.96 45.62
N ILE A 509 2.87 4.76 45.55
CA ILE A 509 1.98 5.62 44.74
C ILE A 509 1.92 7.03 45.30
N ASP A 510 1.71 7.14 46.62
CA ASP A 510 1.52 8.44 47.32
C ASP A 510 2.81 9.28 47.30
N ASP A 511 3.99 8.63 47.32
CA ASP A 511 5.32 9.28 47.27
C ASP A 511 5.81 9.54 45.82
N SER A 512 5.04 9.19 44.81
CA SER A 512 5.41 9.34 43.39
C SER A 512 4.65 10.46 42.70
N PRO A 513 5.18 10.98 41.56
CA PRO A 513 4.43 11.91 40.70
C PRO A 513 3.05 11.39 40.32
N SER A 514 2.04 12.25 40.38
CA SER A 514 0.65 11.90 40.10
C SER A 514 0.44 11.54 38.64
N GLN A 515 -0.10 10.36 38.37
CA GLN A 515 -0.50 9.92 37.02
C GLN A 515 -1.97 10.26 36.78
N GLN A 516 -2.27 11.21 35.88
CA GLN A 516 -3.63 11.76 35.71
C GLN A 516 -4.49 11.05 34.68
N PHE A 517 -4.03 9.98 34.07
CA PHE A 517 -4.77 9.27 33.03
C PHE A 517 -5.62 8.07 33.53
N GLY A 518 -5.75 7.91 34.84
CA GLY A 518 -6.60 6.88 35.44
C GLY A 518 -6.35 6.71 36.94
N VAL A 519 -7.11 5.82 37.57
CA VAL A 519 -6.89 5.39 38.95
C VAL A 519 -5.70 4.44 39.00
N VAL A 520 -4.66 4.83 39.71
CA VAL A 520 -3.43 4.06 39.86
C VAL A 520 -3.55 3.08 41.00
N ARG A 521 -3.04 1.85 40.81
CA ARG A 521 -3.06 0.78 41.82
C ARG A 521 -1.69 0.12 41.92
N PRO A 522 -1.37 -0.53 43.06
CA PRO A 522 -0.18 -1.36 43.16
C PRO A 522 -0.11 -2.38 42.02
N GLY A 523 1.03 -2.49 41.36
CA GLY A 523 1.26 -3.32 40.17
C GLY A 523 1.09 -2.60 38.83
N ASP A 524 0.55 -1.37 38.81
CA ASP A 524 0.51 -0.54 37.60
C ASP A 524 1.90 0.00 37.24
N ILE A 525 2.06 0.38 35.98
CA ILE A 525 3.32 0.93 35.48
C ILE A 525 3.55 2.32 36.07
N LYS A 526 4.73 2.53 36.64
CA LYS A 526 5.24 3.80 37.13
C LYS A 526 6.01 4.49 36.03
N TYR A 527 5.61 5.74 35.68
CA TYR A 527 6.25 6.52 34.63
C TYR A 527 7.14 7.61 35.21
N LYS A 528 8.13 8.01 34.41
CA LYS A 528 9.07 9.07 34.76
C LYS A 528 8.44 10.44 34.53
N ASP A 529 8.51 11.28 35.52
CA ASP A 529 8.27 12.73 35.38
C ASP A 529 9.47 13.34 34.61
N GLN A 530 9.22 13.84 33.42
CA GLN A 530 10.26 14.36 32.53
C GLN A 530 10.54 15.86 32.78
N ASN A 531 9.56 16.60 33.24
CA ASN A 531 9.66 18.04 33.48
C ASN A 531 9.83 18.41 34.96
N ASN A 532 9.72 17.43 35.90
CA ASN A 532 9.81 17.56 37.35
C ASN A 532 8.73 18.48 37.96
N ASP A 533 7.50 18.41 37.43
CA ASP A 533 6.36 19.16 37.97
C ASP A 533 5.49 18.34 38.95
N ASN A 534 5.90 17.09 39.23
CA ASN A 534 5.19 16.07 40.03
C ASN A 534 3.88 15.58 39.42
N VAL A 535 3.69 15.74 38.11
CA VAL A 535 2.52 15.26 37.38
C VAL A 535 2.97 14.55 36.09
N ILE A 536 2.38 13.39 35.85
CA ILE A 536 2.60 12.64 34.59
C ILE A 536 1.41 12.93 33.66
N ASN A 537 1.56 13.86 32.76
CA ASN A 537 0.52 14.32 31.82
C ASN A 537 1.02 14.60 30.39
N GLU A 538 2.34 14.52 30.16
CA GLU A 538 2.98 14.84 28.88
C GLU A 538 3.87 13.72 28.35
#